data_fa0c975781f84e1bddedd1a415303a80
#
_entry.id   fa0c975781f84e1bddedd1a415303a80
#
_cell.length_a   1.000
_cell.length_b   1.000
_cell.length_c   1.000
_cell.angle_alpha   90.00
_cell.angle_beta   90.00
_cell.angle_gamma   90.00
#
_symmetry.space_group_name_H-M   'P 1'
#
loop_
_entity.id
_entity.type
_entity.pdbx_description
1 polymer ?
#
loop_
_entity_poly.entity_id
_entity_poly.type
_entity_poly.pdbx_seq_one_letter_code
_entity_poly.pdbx_strand_id
1 'polypeptide(L)'
;MKYGYARVSTTKRDENGAFIQSTALQVDALVDAGVARENIYEDRASGVSKKRPGLDAMLDAVQSGDEVLIWKLDRLGRSARDLLDIAERLKEGGVTIRSLQDGIDTAGSLGGFILTILSAVAELERENIRERVTAGIAASRAAGGRIGRKKALSLGAREEAVRAVAGGESVASVARRYKVDRATVHRAIKEVVPA
;
A
#
# COMPACT_ATOMS: atom_id res chain seq x y z
N MET A 1 -23.90 17.55 4.87
CA MET A 1 -22.89 18.59 5.18
C MET A 1 -21.78 18.55 4.12
N LYS A 2 -20.80 19.50 4.19
CA LYS A 2 -19.63 19.49 3.31
C LYS A 2 -18.37 19.20 4.13
N TYR A 3 -17.58 18.26 3.68
CA TYR A 3 -16.28 17.89 4.24
C TYR A 3 -15.18 18.14 3.23
N GLY A 4 -14.00 18.48 3.67
CA GLY A 4 -12.85 18.74 2.82
C GLY A 4 -11.68 17.81 3.15
N TYR A 5 -10.94 17.38 2.14
CA TYR A 5 -9.69 16.67 2.35
C TYR A 5 -8.56 17.28 1.55
N ALA A 6 -7.46 17.58 2.24
CA ALA A 6 -6.25 18.13 1.66
C ALA A 6 -5.03 17.26 1.98
N ARG A 7 -4.16 17.05 0.98
CA ARG A 7 -2.96 16.23 1.15
C ARG A 7 -1.75 16.80 0.42
N VAL A 8 -0.60 16.81 1.10
CA VAL A 8 0.68 17.15 0.49
C VAL A 8 1.71 16.05 0.75
N SER A 9 2.69 15.96 -0.16
CA SER A 9 3.85 15.09 -0.01
C SER A 9 4.96 15.86 0.72
N THR A 10 5.57 15.26 1.72
CA THR A 10 6.69 15.84 2.49
C THR A 10 8.06 15.60 1.84
N THR A 11 8.10 15.22 0.55
CA THR A 11 9.33 14.77 -0.11
C THR A 11 10.22 15.92 -0.60
N LYS A 12 9.71 17.14 -0.74
CA LYS A 12 10.49 18.28 -1.21
C LYS A 12 10.66 19.31 -0.09
N ARG A 13 11.92 19.58 0.27
CA ARG A 13 12.31 20.68 1.14
C ARG A 13 13.00 21.76 0.31
N ASP A 14 12.86 23.03 0.74
CA ASP A 14 13.63 24.14 0.18
C ASP A 14 15.06 24.15 0.75
N GLU A 15 15.86 25.10 0.29
CA GLU A 15 17.25 25.31 0.72
C GLU A 15 17.39 25.55 2.23
N ASN A 16 16.31 25.98 2.90
CA ASN A 16 16.24 26.23 4.33
C ASN A 16 15.67 25.04 5.12
N GLY A 17 15.40 23.91 4.44
CA GLY A 17 14.84 22.70 5.07
C GLY A 17 13.34 22.76 5.35
N ALA A 18 12.62 23.82 4.95
CA ALA A 18 11.18 23.92 5.06
C ALA A 18 10.47 23.12 3.94
N PHE A 19 9.29 22.57 4.24
CA PHE A 19 8.52 21.83 3.23
C PHE A 19 7.98 22.79 2.16
N ILE A 20 8.38 22.60 0.90
CA ILE A 20 7.98 23.43 -0.24
C ILE A 20 6.46 23.35 -0.52
N GLN A 21 5.79 22.27 -0.12
CA GLN A 21 4.38 22.07 -0.36
C GLN A 21 3.58 22.24 0.93
N SER A 22 2.68 23.23 0.91
CA SER A 22 1.68 23.47 1.94
C SER A 22 0.31 22.98 1.46
N THR A 23 -0.53 22.56 2.41
CA THR A 23 -1.96 22.32 2.16
C THR A 23 -2.75 23.62 2.01
N ALA A 24 -2.16 24.78 2.34
CA ALA A 24 -2.85 26.08 2.42
C ALA A 24 -3.69 26.39 1.18
N LEU A 25 -3.11 26.33 -0.02
CA LEU A 25 -3.87 26.58 -1.26
C LEU A 25 -5.06 25.63 -1.47
N GLN A 26 -4.92 24.36 -1.04
CA GLN A 26 -6.01 23.40 -1.14
C GLN A 26 -7.10 23.73 -0.13
N VAL A 27 -6.70 24.08 1.07
CA VAL A 27 -7.61 24.45 2.15
C VAL A 27 -8.38 25.72 1.82
N ASP A 28 -7.70 26.75 1.31
CA ASP A 28 -8.34 28.01 0.90
C ASP A 28 -9.38 27.74 -0.20
N ALA A 29 -9.04 26.93 -1.22
CA ALA A 29 -9.98 26.54 -2.27
C ALA A 29 -11.17 25.73 -1.74
N LEU A 30 -10.99 24.90 -0.71
CA LEU A 30 -12.07 24.16 -0.07
C LEU A 30 -12.99 25.08 0.74
N VAL A 31 -12.43 26.05 1.45
CA VAL A 31 -13.20 27.07 2.17
C VAL A 31 -14.01 27.93 1.19
N ASP A 32 -13.40 28.38 0.10
CA ASP A 32 -14.07 29.14 -0.96
C ASP A 32 -15.21 28.33 -1.62
N ALA A 33 -15.09 27.00 -1.67
CA ALA A 33 -16.15 26.10 -2.13
C ALA A 33 -17.24 25.83 -1.08
N GLY A 34 -17.15 26.47 0.09
CA GLY A 34 -18.14 26.42 1.16
C GLY A 34 -17.97 25.28 2.16
N VAL A 35 -16.76 24.74 2.30
CA VAL A 35 -16.45 23.79 3.38
C VAL A 35 -16.07 24.58 4.64
N ALA A 36 -16.73 24.29 5.78
CA ALA A 36 -16.35 24.89 7.05
C ALA A 36 -14.93 24.41 7.46
N ARG A 37 -14.11 25.31 7.99
CA ARG A 37 -12.70 25.02 8.30
C ARG A 37 -12.53 23.83 9.23
N GLU A 38 -13.41 23.66 10.19
CA GLU A 38 -13.46 22.56 11.14
C GLU A 38 -13.75 21.19 10.49
N ASN A 39 -14.34 21.20 9.30
CA ASN A 39 -14.65 19.99 8.51
C ASN A 39 -13.57 19.68 7.46
N ILE A 40 -12.43 20.37 7.49
CA ILE A 40 -11.31 20.10 6.59
C ILE A 40 -10.27 19.26 7.29
N TYR A 41 -10.03 18.07 6.75
CA TYR A 41 -9.05 17.10 7.23
C TYR A 41 -7.78 17.17 6.38
N GLU A 42 -6.64 17.17 7.05
CA GLU A 42 -5.36 17.36 6.39
C GLU A 42 -4.40 16.20 6.68
N ASP A 43 -3.72 15.70 5.65
CA ASP A 43 -2.63 14.74 5.79
C ASP A 43 -1.34 15.25 5.16
N ARG A 44 -0.22 15.03 5.88
CA ARG A 44 1.13 15.22 5.36
C ARG A 44 1.76 13.83 5.15
N ALA A 45 1.81 13.37 3.90
CA ALA A 45 2.34 12.06 3.57
C ALA A 45 3.87 12.13 3.42
N SER A 46 4.61 11.52 4.34
CA SER A 46 6.00 11.16 4.08
C SER A 46 6.04 9.94 3.15
N GLY A 47 7.03 9.86 2.23
CA GLY A 47 7.16 8.76 1.27
C GLY A 47 7.24 7.35 1.91
N VAL A 48 7.46 7.28 3.22
CA VAL A 48 7.60 6.05 4.01
C VAL A 48 6.31 5.70 4.78
N SER A 49 5.52 6.68 5.21
CA SER A 49 4.31 6.42 5.99
C SER A 49 3.10 6.17 5.10
N LYS A 50 2.50 4.98 5.25
CA LYS A 50 1.23 4.63 4.60
C LYS A 50 0.00 5.16 5.35
N LYS A 51 0.16 5.69 6.57
CA LYS A 51 -0.95 6.15 7.41
C LYS A 51 -1.49 7.50 6.95
N ARG A 52 -2.80 7.64 6.96
CA ARG A 52 -3.56 8.85 6.60
C ARG A 52 -4.63 9.13 7.69
N PRO A 53 -4.19 9.54 8.89
CA PRO A 53 -5.12 9.73 10.00
C PRO A 53 -6.19 10.78 9.70
N GLY A 54 -5.88 11.80 8.89
CA GLY A 54 -6.88 12.80 8.45
C GLY A 54 -7.93 12.19 7.53
N LEU A 55 -7.53 11.38 6.54
CA LEU A 55 -8.48 10.68 5.68
C LEU A 55 -9.34 9.70 6.49
N ASP A 56 -8.71 8.90 7.35
CA ASP A 56 -9.41 7.91 8.17
C ASP A 56 -10.46 8.61 9.05
N ALA A 57 -10.09 9.71 9.72
CA ALA A 57 -11.01 10.51 10.54
C ALA A 57 -12.15 11.13 9.72
N MET A 58 -11.87 11.62 8.50
CA MET A 58 -12.92 12.14 7.61
C MET A 58 -13.90 11.03 7.21
N LEU A 59 -13.38 9.86 6.81
CA LEU A 59 -14.21 8.72 6.40
C LEU A 59 -15.10 8.19 7.53
N ASP A 60 -14.70 8.39 8.78
CA ASP A 60 -15.49 8.01 9.95
C ASP A 60 -16.50 9.10 10.37
N ALA A 61 -16.27 10.35 9.95
CA ALA A 61 -17.14 11.50 10.28
C ALA A 61 -18.31 11.68 9.30
N VAL A 62 -18.11 11.31 8.02
CA VAL A 62 -19.13 11.54 6.98
C VAL A 62 -20.34 10.63 7.12
N GLN A 63 -21.51 11.14 6.75
CA GLN A 63 -22.80 10.44 6.82
C GLN A 63 -23.50 10.49 5.45
N SER A 64 -24.52 9.65 5.29
CA SER A 64 -25.33 9.62 4.07
C SER A 64 -25.94 10.99 3.77
N GLY A 65 -25.80 11.42 2.52
CA GLY A 65 -26.22 12.75 2.05
C GLY A 65 -25.15 13.83 2.19
N ASP A 66 -23.97 13.50 2.73
CA ASP A 66 -22.85 14.43 2.80
C ASP A 66 -22.07 14.51 1.48
N GLU A 67 -21.29 15.56 1.33
CA GLU A 67 -20.43 15.82 0.18
C GLU A 67 -18.98 15.96 0.61
N VAL A 68 -18.07 15.17 0.02
CA VAL A 68 -16.62 15.27 0.21
C VAL A 68 -16.02 16.07 -0.94
N LEU A 69 -15.42 17.21 -0.62
CA LEU A 69 -14.72 18.08 -1.56
C LEU A 69 -13.22 17.85 -1.47
N ILE A 70 -12.59 17.77 -2.63
CA ILE A 70 -11.13 17.65 -2.77
C ILE A 70 -10.64 18.62 -3.85
N TRP A 71 -9.40 19.04 -3.75
CA TRP A 71 -8.82 19.91 -4.75
C TRP A 71 -8.63 19.20 -6.09
N LYS A 72 -8.05 17.97 -6.05
CA LYS A 72 -7.86 17.05 -7.19
C LYS A 72 -7.98 15.61 -6.73
N LEU A 73 -8.37 14.70 -7.63
CA LEU A 73 -8.49 13.25 -7.34
C LEU A 73 -7.17 12.63 -6.84
N ASP A 74 -6.02 13.11 -7.35
CA ASP A 74 -4.70 12.64 -6.92
C ASP A 74 -4.38 13.00 -5.45
N ARG A 75 -5.16 13.87 -4.82
CA ARG A 75 -5.06 14.17 -3.38
C ARG A 75 -5.79 13.12 -2.55
N LEU A 76 -6.89 12.57 -3.04
CA LEU A 76 -7.67 11.56 -2.33
C LEU A 76 -7.00 10.19 -2.37
N GLY A 77 -6.67 9.68 -3.56
CA GLY A 77 -5.99 8.40 -3.77
C GLY A 77 -4.47 8.53 -3.92
N ARG A 78 -3.74 7.44 -3.65
CA ARG A 78 -2.30 7.27 -3.94
C ARG A 78 -2.06 6.50 -5.22
N SER A 79 -3.03 5.75 -5.65
CA SER A 79 -3.10 4.99 -6.90
C SER A 79 -4.54 4.98 -7.38
N ALA A 80 -4.76 4.59 -8.63
CA ALA A 80 -6.11 4.44 -9.15
C ALA A 80 -6.93 3.46 -8.29
N ARG A 81 -6.34 2.37 -7.84
CA ARG A 81 -7.00 1.38 -6.96
C ARG A 81 -7.40 1.98 -5.60
N ASP A 82 -6.48 2.67 -4.92
CA ASP A 82 -6.74 3.30 -3.63
C ASP A 82 -7.85 4.38 -3.73
N LEU A 83 -7.86 5.13 -4.85
CA LEU A 83 -8.92 6.09 -5.15
C LEU A 83 -10.28 5.40 -5.30
N LEU A 84 -10.32 4.28 -6.01
CA LEU A 84 -11.55 3.51 -6.21
C LEU A 84 -12.08 2.93 -4.91
N ASP A 85 -11.22 2.29 -4.12
CA ASP A 85 -11.62 1.70 -2.83
C ASP A 85 -12.24 2.78 -1.90
N ILE A 86 -11.68 4.00 -1.91
CA ILE A 86 -12.25 5.14 -1.17
C ILE A 86 -13.57 5.60 -1.78
N ALA A 87 -13.64 5.72 -3.10
CA ALA A 87 -14.83 6.20 -3.80
C ALA A 87 -16.01 5.22 -3.66
N GLU A 88 -15.76 3.91 -3.72
CA GLU A 88 -16.74 2.86 -3.45
C GLU A 88 -17.26 2.94 -2.01
N ARG A 89 -16.37 3.05 -1.02
CA ARG A 89 -16.74 3.20 0.38
C ARG A 89 -17.65 4.42 0.61
N LEU A 90 -17.29 5.58 0.03
CA LEU A 90 -18.10 6.81 0.14
C LEU A 90 -19.46 6.64 -0.54
N LYS A 91 -19.50 6.05 -1.74
CA LYS A 91 -20.73 5.77 -2.49
C LYS A 91 -21.66 4.81 -1.72
N GLU A 92 -21.14 3.73 -1.16
CA GLU A 92 -21.90 2.81 -0.32
C GLU A 92 -22.46 3.47 0.93
N GLY A 93 -21.71 4.44 1.49
CA GLY A 93 -22.17 5.31 2.58
C GLY A 93 -23.17 6.40 2.15
N GLY A 94 -23.51 6.49 0.87
CA GLY A 94 -24.41 7.55 0.35
C GLY A 94 -23.77 8.93 0.33
N VAL A 95 -22.44 9.01 0.27
CA VAL A 95 -21.65 10.25 0.25
C VAL A 95 -21.16 10.52 -1.17
N THR A 96 -21.26 11.78 -1.61
CA THR A 96 -20.79 12.21 -2.93
C THR A 96 -19.37 12.81 -2.86
N ILE A 97 -18.63 12.71 -3.97
CA ILE A 97 -17.28 13.26 -4.10
C ILE A 97 -17.30 14.34 -5.18
N ARG A 98 -16.68 15.49 -4.87
CA ARG A 98 -16.46 16.56 -5.82
C ARG A 98 -15.01 17.00 -5.86
N SER A 99 -14.41 16.94 -7.05
CA SER A 99 -13.06 17.46 -7.33
C SER A 99 -13.16 18.85 -7.93
N LEU A 100 -12.55 19.85 -7.28
CA LEU A 100 -12.67 21.25 -7.68
C LEU A 100 -11.94 21.55 -8.99
N GLN A 101 -10.76 20.96 -9.18
CA GLN A 101 -9.91 21.23 -10.35
C GLN A 101 -10.16 20.28 -11.52
N ASP A 102 -10.61 19.05 -11.25
CA ASP A 102 -10.84 18.05 -12.31
C ASP A 102 -12.27 18.19 -12.89
N GLY A 103 -13.14 19.01 -12.28
CA GLY A 103 -14.52 19.16 -12.71
C GLY A 103 -15.37 17.89 -12.53
N ILE A 104 -14.97 17.01 -11.64
CA ILE A 104 -15.63 15.72 -11.39
C ILE A 104 -16.57 15.85 -10.19
N ASP A 105 -17.82 15.43 -10.41
CA ASP A 105 -18.86 15.36 -9.38
C ASP A 105 -19.56 14.00 -9.49
N THR A 106 -19.48 13.19 -8.41
CA THR A 106 -20.09 11.85 -8.42
C THR A 106 -21.58 11.86 -8.15
N ALA A 107 -22.17 13.00 -7.81
CA ALA A 107 -23.62 13.14 -7.71
C ALA A 107 -24.30 13.07 -9.09
N GLY A 108 -23.57 13.46 -10.16
CA GLY A 108 -24.07 13.44 -11.53
C GLY A 108 -23.87 12.10 -12.23
N SER A 109 -24.60 11.88 -13.33
CA SER A 109 -24.49 10.68 -14.19
C SER A 109 -23.06 10.45 -14.72
N LEU A 110 -22.30 11.51 -14.95
CA LEU A 110 -20.91 11.47 -15.39
C LEU A 110 -19.96 10.88 -14.31
N GLY A 111 -20.28 11.08 -13.04
CA GLY A 111 -19.47 10.58 -11.92
C GLY A 111 -19.37 9.05 -11.91
N GLY A 112 -20.48 8.35 -12.14
CA GLY A 112 -20.48 6.89 -12.28
C GLY A 112 -19.64 6.40 -13.45
N PHE A 113 -19.67 7.09 -14.58
CA PHE A 113 -18.87 6.77 -15.76
C PHE A 113 -17.37 6.96 -15.50
N ILE A 114 -16.98 8.05 -14.84
CA ILE A 114 -15.57 8.30 -14.47
C ILE A 114 -15.04 7.22 -13.51
N LEU A 115 -15.84 6.83 -12.51
CA LEU A 115 -15.47 5.73 -11.61
C LEU A 115 -15.28 4.41 -12.38
N THR A 116 -16.11 4.14 -13.38
CA THR A 116 -15.97 2.95 -14.23
C THR A 116 -14.66 2.99 -15.04
N ILE A 117 -14.30 4.12 -15.61
CA ILE A 117 -13.02 4.29 -16.32
C ILE A 117 -11.84 4.10 -15.38
N LEU A 118 -11.88 4.71 -14.20
CA LEU A 118 -10.83 4.56 -13.20
C LEU A 118 -10.69 3.11 -12.74
N SER A 119 -11.79 2.36 -12.62
CA SER A 119 -11.79 0.92 -12.33
C SER A 119 -11.06 0.13 -13.42
N ALA A 120 -11.38 0.39 -14.68
CA ALA A 120 -10.74 -0.28 -15.81
C ALA A 120 -9.22 0.03 -15.86
N VAL A 121 -8.81 1.28 -15.62
CA VAL A 121 -7.40 1.68 -15.55
C VAL A 121 -6.67 0.98 -14.40
N ALA A 122 -7.29 0.92 -13.23
CA ALA A 122 -6.70 0.24 -12.06
C ALA A 122 -6.51 -1.27 -12.29
N GLU A 123 -7.44 -1.89 -13.01
CA GLU A 123 -7.34 -3.32 -13.39
C GLU A 123 -6.20 -3.55 -14.38
N LEU A 124 -6.06 -2.69 -15.37
CA LEU A 124 -4.99 -2.70 -16.36
C LEU A 124 -3.61 -2.50 -15.71
N GLU A 125 -3.46 -1.57 -14.77
CA GLU A 125 -2.24 -1.40 -13.97
C GLU A 125 -1.89 -2.67 -13.18
N ARG A 126 -2.89 -3.35 -12.61
CA ARG A 126 -2.71 -4.58 -11.84
C ARG A 126 -2.23 -5.73 -12.72
N GLU A 127 -2.77 -5.88 -13.92
CA GLU A 127 -2.33 -6.86 -14.91
C GLU A 127 -0.89 -6.60 -15.34
N ASN A 128 -0.55 -5.37 -15.68
CA ASN A 128 0.81 -4.96 -16.06
C ASN A 128 1.85 -5.23 -14.95
N ILE A 129 1.47 -5.03 -13.68
CA ILE A 129 2.33 -5.35 -12.54
C ILE A 129 2.50 -6.87 -12.42
N ARG A 130 1.43 -7.64 -12.55
CA ARG A 130 1.44 -9.11 -12.49
C ARG A 130 2.32 -9.69 -13.61
N GLU A 131 2.20 -9.21 -14.83
CA GLU A 131 3.02 -9.60 -15.96
C GLU A 131 4.51 -9.31 -15.72
N ARG A 132 4.84 -8.09 -15.27
CA ARG A 132 6.23 -7.72 -14.96
C ARG A 132 6.82 -8.58 -13.84
N VAL A 133 6.07 -8.87 -12.80
CA VAL A 133 6.51 -9.75 -11.72
C VAL A 133 6.73 -11.17 -12.23
N THR A 134 5.80 -11.70 -13.02
CA THR A 134 5.90 -13.04 -13.61
C THR A 134 7.10 -13.16 -14.57
N ALA A 135 7.30 -12.18 -15.45
CA ALA A 135 8.46 -12.11 -16.32
C ALA A 135 9.77 -11.99 -15.54
N GLY A 136 9.82 -11.17 -14.49
CA GLY A 136 10.99 -11.05 -13.62
C GLY A 136 11.32 -12.35 -12.88
N ILE A 137 10.30 -13.07 -12.43
CA ILE A 137 10.45 -14.41 -11.83
C ILE A 137 11.01 -15.40 -12.84
N ALA A 138 10.47 -15.43 -14.05
CA ALA A 138 10.93 -16.31 -15.14
C ALA A 138 12.39 -16.01 -15.51
N ALA A 139 12.74 -14.74 -15.71
CA ALA A 139 14.10 -14.30 -16.00
C ALA A 139 15.08 -14.68 -14.87
N SER A 140 14.70 -14.48 -13.62
CA SER A 140 15.52 -14.86 -12.47
C SER A 140 15.75 -16.38 -12.40
N ARG A 141 14.73 -17.20 -12.71
CA ARG A 141 14.88 -18.67 -12.78
C ARG A 141 15.81 -19.07 -13.92
N ALA A 142 15.66 -18.48 -15.10
CA ALA A 142 16.51 -18.77 -16.26
C ALA A 142 17.98 -18.42 -16.00
N ALA A 143 18.24 -17.35 -15.21
CA ALA A 143 19.58 -16.98 -14.77
C ALA A 143 20.11 -17.80 -13.57
N GLY A 144 19.45 -18.91 -13.18
CA GLY A 144 19.85 -19.72 -12.03
C GLY A 144 19.58 -19.04 -10.69
N GLY A 145 18.85 -17.94 -10.69
CA GLY A 145 18.51 -17.20 -9.48
C GLY A 145 17.49 -17.94 -8.62
N ARG A 146 17.62 -17.81 -7.32
CA ARG A 146 16.74 -18.45 -6.36
C ARG A 146 15.60 -17.53 -5.99
N ILE A 147 14.37 -18.01 -6.14
CA ILE A 147 13.16 -17.28 -5.77
C ILE A 147 12.66 -17.77 -4.42
N GLY A 148 12.24 -16.81 -3.57
CA GLY A 148 11.71 -17.08 -2.25
C GLY A 148 12.68 -16.74 -1.10
N ARG A 149 12.25 -17.02 0.13
CA ARG A 149 13.03 -16.74 1.34
C ARG A 149 14.32 -17.56 1.35
N LYS A 150 15.45 -16.93 1.65
CA LYS A 150 16.73 -17.64 1.84
C LYS A 150 16.53 -18.74 2.88
N LYS A 151 17.02 -19.96 2.56
CA LYS A 151 16.99 -21.04 3.54
C LYS A 151 17.88 -20.65 4.73
N ALA A 152 17.40 -20.92 5.93
CA ALA A 152 18.11 -20.55 7.17
C ALA A 152 19.47 -21.24 7.33
N LEU A 153 19.63 -22.42 6.70
CA LEU A 153 20.91 -23.14 6.63
C LEU A 153 21.43 -23.14 5.18
N SER A 154 22.69 -22.81 4.99
CA SER A 154 23.40 -23.02 3.70
C SER A 154 23.50 -24.50 3.36
N LEU A 155 23.87 -24.84 2.14
CA LEU A 155 23.97 -26.24 1.70
C LEU A 155 24.97 -27.00 2.60
N GLY A 156 26.18 -26.48 2.80
CA GLY A 156 27.19 -27.08 3.67
C GLY A 156 26.73 -27.19 5.12
N ALA A 157 26.08 -26.15 5.66
CA ALA A 157 25.56 -26.20 7.03
C ALA A 157 24.47 -27.28 7.23
N ARG A 158 23.70 -27.60 6.16
CA ARG A 158 22.72 -28.70 6.20
C ARG A 158 23.37 -30.06 6.22
N GLU A 159 24.34 -30.27 5.33
CA GLU A 159 25.09 -31.55 5.28
C GLU A 159 25.81 -31.80 6.59
N GLU A 160 26.35 -30.76 7.21
CA GLU A 160 27.02 -30.82 8.50
C GLU A 160 26.03 -31.12 9.65
N ALA A 161 24.87 -30.46 9.64
CA ALA A 161 23.78 -30.68 10.58
C ALA A 161 23.24 -32.13 10.49
N VAL A 162 23.08 -32.65 9.27
CA VAL A 162 22.64 -34.03 9.02
C VAL A 162 23.69 -35.05 9.54
N ARG A 163 24.98 -34.84 9.24
CA ARG A 163 26.09 -35.68 9.74
C ARG A 163 26.17 -35.65 11.26
N ALA A 164 26.02 -34.51 11.89
CA ALA A 164 26.05 -34.38 13.34
C ALA A 164 24.92 -35.19 14.01
N VAL A 165 23.71 -35.12 13.48
CA VAL A 165 22.56 -35.89 13.99
C VAL A 165 22.77 -37.41 13.74
N ALA A 166 23.27 -37.79 12.56
CA ALA A 166 23.59 -39.19 12.27
C ALA A 166 24.70 -39.75 13.19
N GLY A 167 25.63 -38.88 13.65
CA GLY A 167 26.66 -39.19 14.63
C GLY A 167 26.18 -39.21 16.09
N GLY A 168 24.87 -39.09 16.36
CA GLY A 168 24.28 -39.20 17.69
C GLY A 168 24.06 -37.85 18.41
N GLU A 169 24.36 -36.69 17.77
CA GLU A 169 24.07 -35.40 18.38
C GLU A 169 22.56 -35.12 18.34
N SER A 170 22.00 -34.58 19.42
CA SER A 170 20.57 -34.30 19.47
C SER A 170 20.18 -33.13 18.52
N VAL A 171 19.02 -33.26 17.85
CA VAL A 171 18.46 -32.19 17.00
C VAL A 171 18.39 -30.83 17.73
N ALA A 172 18.13 -30.87 19.04
CA ALA A 172 18.08 -29.65 19.87
C ALA A 172 19.45 -28.98 20.02
N SER A 173 20.54 -29.76 20.11
CA SER A 173 21.91 -29.25 20.17
C SER A 173 22.30 -28.61 18.84
N VAL A 174 22.05 -29.31 17.73
CA VAL A 174 22.32 -28.83 16.37
C VAL A 174 21.53 -27.55 16.08
N ALA A 175 20.26 -27.52 16.45
CA ALA A 175 19.43 -26.33 16.26
C ALA A 175 19.96 -25.09 17.00
N ARG A 176 20.45 -25.28 18.24
CA ARG A 176 21.10 -24.22 19.03
C ARG A 176 22.42 -23.76 18.40
N ARG A 177 23.24 -24.67 17.92
CA ARG A 177 24.55 -24.39 17.26
C ARG A 177 24.34 -23.45 16.06
N TYR A 178 23.35 -23.74 15.22
CA TYR A 178 23.08 -22.96 14.01
C TYR A 178 22.08 -21.79 14.22
N LYS A 179 21.60 -21.57 15.44
CA LYS A 179 20.61 -20.56 15.80
C LYS A 179 19.35 -20.63 14.93
N VAL A 180 18.83 -21.85 14.73
CA VAL A 180 17.62 -22.13 13.94
C VAL A 180 16.62 -22.93 14.79
N ASP A 181 15.37 -22.97 14.31
CA ASP A 181 14.34 -23.82 14.92
C ASP A 181 14.61 -25.30 14.65
N ARG A 182 14.23 -26.20 15.61
CA ARG A 182 14.34 -27.65 15.46
C ARG A 182 13.66 -28.17 14.20
N ALA A 183 12.53 -27.58 13.80
CA ALA A 183 11.82 -27.89 12.56
C ALA A 183 12.69 -27.66 11.32
N THR A 184 13.61 -26.69 11.36
CA THR A 184 14.54 -26.40 10.27
C THR A 184 15.57 -27.51 10.13
N VAL A 185 16.08 -28.06 11.24
CA VAL A 185 17.00 -29.20 11.25
C VAL A 185 16.30 -30.48 10.78
N HIS A 186 15.09 -30.77 11.27
CA HIS A 186 14.30 -31.91 10.79
C HIS A 186 14.02 -31.85 9.28
N ARG A 187 13.74 -30.66 8.75
CA ARG A 187 13.52 -30.46 7.31
C ARG A 187 14.80 -30.69 6.51
N ALA A 188 15.96 -30.27 7.04
CA ALA A 188 17.26 -30.53 6.42
C ALA A 188 17.56 -32.02 6.35
N ILE A 189 17.26 -32.78 7.40
CA ILE A 189 17.45 -34.26 7.44
C ILE A 189 16.58 -34.91 6.36
N LYS A 190 15.29 -34.54 6.26
CA LYS A 190 14.38 -35.11 5.25
C LYS A 190 14.78 -34.75 3.81
N GLU A 191 15.42 -33.59 3.57
CA GLU A 191 15.86 -33.19 2.23
C GLU A 191 17.16 -33.90 1.78
N VAL A 192 18.01 -34.32 2.69
CA VAL A 192 19.32 -34.90 2.39
C VAL A 192 19.27 -36.44 2.41
N VAL A 193 18.40 -37.04 3.21
CA VAL A 193 18.15 -38.48 3.26
C VAL A 193 16.77 -38.73 2.66
N PRO A 194 16.63 -38.94 1.33
CA PRO A 194 15.40 -39.45 0.76
C PRO A 194 15.12 -40.83 1.31
N ALA A 195 13.88 -41.09 1.70
CA ALA A 195 13.40 -42.38 2.19
C ALA A 195 13.51 -43.47 1.14
#